data_b33df22483dd87d992d0cead4ef2426b
#
_entry.id   b33df22483dd87d992d0cead4ef2426b
#
_cell.length_a   1.000
_cell.length_b   1.000
_cell.length_c   1.000
_cell.angle_alpha   90.00
_cell.angle_beta   90.00
_cell.angle_gamma   90.00
#
_symmetry.space_group_name_H-M   'P 1'
#
loop_
_entity.id
_entity.type
_entity.pdbx_description
1 polymer ?
#
loop_
_entity_poly.entity_id
_entity_poly.type
_entity_poly.pdbx_seq_one_letter_code
_entity_poly.pdbx_strand_id
1 'polypeptide(L)'
;MRVLIDTNVVLDFLQEREPFVEDAAKLFERIDAGEIEGFIAAITITNIYYIVRKAAGIDAAKDAVTQILSDLQICTVDRGILEQAVSLNFRDFEDAVQYACAIACTVDAIVTRDVSGFIGVEIPVKSPREIV
;
A
#
# COMPACT_ATOMS: atom_id res chain seq x y z
N MET A 1 -3.60 6.79 13.92
CA MET A 1 -2.79 7.15 12.74
C MET A 1 -3.30 6.42 11.52
N ARG A 2 -3.48 7.13 10.44
CA ARG A 2 -4.00 6.61 9.16
C ARG A 2 -2.86 6.54 8.16
N VAL A 3 -2.60 5.39 7.56
CA VAL A 3 -1.49 5.22 6.60
C VAL A 3 -1.96 4.52 5.33
N LEU A 4 -1.43 4.94 4.18
CA LEU A 4 -1.58 4.22 2.92
C LEU A 4 -0.34 3.33 2.74
N ILE A 5 -0.55 2.07 2.44
CA ILE A 5 0.52 1.08 2.35
C ILE A 5 0.81 0.77 0.88
N ASP A 6 2.07 0.97 0.48
CA ASP A 6 2.52 0.68 -0.89
C ASP A 6 2.61 -0.84 -1.12
N THR A 7 2.52 -1.22 -2.39
CA THR A 7 2.54 -2.62 -2.86
C THR A 7 3.70 -3.42 -2.29
N ASN A 8 4.91 -2.85 -2.29
CA ASN A 8 6.11 -3.57 -1.83
C ASN A 8 6.01 -4.01 -0.36
N VAL A 9 5.44 -3.16 0.49
CA VAL A 9 5.29 -3.46 1.92
C VAL A 9 4.26 -4.57 2.16
N VAL A 10 3.15 -4.52 1.44
CA VAL A 10 2.13 -5.57 1.53
C VAL A 10 2.70 -6.91 1.07
N LEU A 11 3.44 -6.92 -0.04
CA LEU A 11 4.08 -8.14 -0.54
C LEU A 11 5.16 -8.66 0.41
N ASP A 12 5.91 -7.78 1.05
CA ASP A 12 6.91 -8.18 2.05
C ASP A 12 6.27 -8.98 3.18
N PHE A 13 5.08 -8.56 3.59
CA PHE A 13 4.30 -9.27 4.60
C PHE A 13 3.73 -10.59 4.06
N LEU A 14 3.03 -10.54 2.94
CA LEU A 14 2.34 -11.72 2.38
C LEU A 14 3.28 -12.81 1.92
N GLN A 15 4.42 -12.43 1.32
CA GLN A 15 5.41 -13.36 0.77
C GLN A 15 6.60 -13.58 1.70
N GLU A 16 6.54 -13.05 2.91
CA GLU A 16 7.59 -13.21 3.93
C GLU A 16 8.99 -12.89 3.41
N ARG A 17 9.11 -11.73 2.73
CA ARG A 17 10.38 -11.33 2.09
C ARG A 17 11.41 -10.84 3.10
N GLU A 18 12.53 -11.54 3.17
CA GLU A 18 13.67 -11.10 3.98
C GLU A 18 14.48 -10.01 3.23
N PRO A 19 15.04 -9.03 3.92
CA PRO A 19 15.02 -8.78 5.37
C PRO A 19 13.84 -7.91 5.83
N PHE A 20 12.83 -7.71 5.01
CA PHE A 20 11.75 -6.73 5.19
C PHE A 20 10.55 -7.26 5.96
N VAL A 21 10.38 -8.57 6.03
CA VAL A 21 9.19 -9.20 6.59
C VAL A 21 8.94 -8.82 8.05
N GLU A 22 9.99 -8.68 8.86
CA GLU A 22 9.84 -8.38 10.27
C GLU A 22 9.17 -7.03 10.51
N ASP A 23 9.65 -5.98 9.83
CA ASP A 23 9.07 -4.64 9.98
C ASP A 23 7.66 -4.58 9.38
N ALA A 24 7.42 -5.26 8.26
CA ALA A 24 6.09 -5.36 7.66
C ALA A 24 5.12 -6.09 8.59
N ALA A 25 5.54 -7.19 9.19
CA ALA A 25 4.71 -7.94 10.13
C ALA A 25 4.33 -7.10 11.35
N LYS A 26 5.26 -6.32 11.90
CA LYS A 26 4.98 -5.42 13.02
C LYS A 26 3.95 -4.36 12.64
N LEU A 27 4.03 -3.83 11.42
CA LEU A 27 3.04 -2.88 10.93
C LEU A 27 1.64 -3.51 10.91
N PHE A 28 1.51 -4.71 10.36
CA PHE A 28 0.23 -5.41 10.30
C PHE A 28 -0.28 -5.81 11.69
N GLU A 29 0.60 -6.14 12.63
CA GLU A 29 0.22 -6.38 14.03
C GLU A 29 -0.41 -5.13 14.66
N ARG A 30 0.17 -3.95 14.41
CA ARG A 30 -0.37 -2.69 14.93
C ARG A 30 -1.70 -2.32 14.26
N ILE A 31 -1.88 -2.66 12.99
CA ILE A 31 -3.16 -2.50 12.31
C ILE A 31 -4.21 -3.41 12.91
N ASP A 32 -3.88 -4.66 13.15
CA ASP A 32 -4.77 -5.64 13.75
C ASP A 32 -5.18 -5.23 15.18
N ALA A 33 -4.26 -4.65 15.92
CA ALA A 33 -4.50 -4.14 17.28
C ALA A 33 -5.32 -2.84 17.31
N GLY A 34 -5.63 -2.25 16.17
CA GLY A 34 -6.37 -0.98 16.08
C GLY A 34 -5.55 0.26 16.38
N GLU A 35 -4.24 0.15 16.51
CA GLU A 35 -3.35 1.28 16.76
C GLU A 35 -3.09 2.10 15.50
N ILE A 36 -3.11 1.44 14.34
CA ILE A 36 -2.92 2.06 13.02
C ILE A 36 -4.09 1.65 12.15
N GLU A 37 -4.65 2.61 11.40
CA GLU A 37 -5.67 2.36 10.40
C GLU A 37 -4.98 2.29 9.04
N GLY A 38 -4.98 1.09 8.44
CA GLY A 38 -4.28 0.85 7.17
C GLY A 38 -5.20 0.98 5.97
N PHE A 39 -4.71 1.64 4.92
CA PHE A 39 -5.40 1.85 3.66
C PHE A 39 -4.56 1.30 2.51
N ILE A 40 -5.23 0.85 1.46
CA ILE A 40 -4.60 0.38 0.24
C ILE A 40 -5.40 0.89 -0.96
N ALA A 41 -4.73 1.31 -2.02
CA ALA A 41 -5.41 1.72 -3.24
C ALA A 41 -6.01 0.49 -3.95
N ALA A 42 -7.21 0.64 -4.52
CA ALA A 42 -7.90 -0.45 -5.19
C ALA A 42 -7.04 -1.13 -6.26
N ILE A 43 -6.29 -0.36 -7.05
CA ILE A 43 -5.42 -0.92 -8.10
C ILE A 43 -4.29 -1.79 -7.53
N THR A 44 -3.82 -1.48 -6.34
CA THR A 44 -2.76 -2.24 -5.68
C THR A 44 -3.19 -3.67 -5.41
N ILE A 45 -4.45 -3.87 -5.06
CA ILE A 45 -5.00 -5.21 -4.81
C ILE A 45 -4.94 -6.07 -6.08
N THR A 46 -5.31 -5.50 -7.22
CA THR A 46 -5.24 -6.20 -8.50
C THR A 46 -3.80 -6.59 -8.84
N ASN A 47 -2.86 -5.67 -8.63
CA ASN A 47 -1.43 -5.94 -8.87
C ASN A 47 -0.92 -7.06 -7.96
N ILE A 48 -1.29 -7.03 -6.68
CA ILE A 48 -0.89 -8.07 -5.72
C ILE A 48 -1.46 -9.43 -6.14
N TYR A 49 -2.71 -9.47 -6.57
CA TYR A 49 -3.32 -10.72 -7.04
C TYR A 49 -2.46 -11.38 -8.12
N TYR A 50 -2.07 -10.65 -9.15
CA TYR A 50 -1.31 -11.21 -10.25
C TYR A 50 0.14 -11.55 -9.88
N ILE A 51 0.75 -10.79 -9.00
CA ILE A 51 2.10 -11.10 -8.51
C ILE A 51 2.09 -12.39 -7.70
N VAL A 52 1.16 -12.55 -6.76
CA VAL A 52 1.05 -13.76 -5.95
C VAL A 52 0.64 -14.96 -6.80
N ARG A 53 -0.29 -14.77 -7.75
CA ARG A 53 -0.69 -15.83 -8.68
C ARG A 53 0.49 -16.39 -9.45
N LYS A 54 1.34 -15.52 -9.98
CA LYS A 54 2.53 -15.93 -10.73
C LYS A 54 3.51 -16.72 -9.85
N ALA A 55 3.64 -16.33 -8.58
CA ALA A 55 4.60 -16.97 -7.67
C ALA A 55 4.07 -18.24 -7.02
N ALA A 56 2.76 -18.32 -6.70
CA ALA A 56 2.22 -19.37 -5.85
C ALA A 56 0.85 -19.93 -6.28
N GLY A 57 0.30 -19.46 -7.40
CA GLY A 57 -0.95 -19.98 -7.96
C GLY A 57 -2.21 -19.23 -7.56
N ILE A 58 -3.34 -19.64 -8.15
CA ILE A 58 -4.63 -18.95 -8.02
C ILE A 58 -5.16 -18.97 -6.57
N ASP A 59 -5.08 -20.11 -5.91
CA ASP A 59 -5.61 -20.23 -4.54
C ASP A 59 -4.87 -19.32 -3.57
N ALA A 60 -3.54 -19.27 -3.67
CA ALA A 60 -2.73 -18.38 -2.86
C ALA A 60 -3.04 -16.91 -3.15
N ALA A 61 -3.29 -16.56 -4.42
CA ALA A 61 -3.66 -15.20 -4.80
C ALA A 61 -5.01 -14.78 -4.22
N LYS A 62 -6.00 -15.67 -4.24
CA LYS A 62 -7.32 -15.40 -3.64
C LYS A 62 -7.23 -15.26 -2.12
N ASP A 63 -6.44 -16.10 -1.48
CA ASP A 63 -6.21 -16.01 -0.03
C ASP A 63 -5.54 -14.69 0.35
N ALA A 64 -4.55 -14.26 -0.44
CA ALA A 64 -3.87 -12.98 -0.22
C ALA A 64 -4.84 -11.81 -0.31
N VAL A 65 -5.68 -11.76 -1.35
CA VAL A 65 -6.67 -10.69 -1.51
C VAL A 65 -7.69 -10.72 -0.37
N THR A 66 -8.14 -11.91 0.04
CA THR A 66 -9.09 -12.06 1.14
C THR A 66 -8.50 -11.51 2.44
N GLN A 67 -7.23 -11.77 2.71
CA GLN A 67 -6.55 -11.26 3.88
C GLN A 67 -6.43 -9.73 3.84
N ILE A 68 -6.06 -9.17 2.70
CA ILE A 68 -5.98 -7.71 2.52
C ILE A 68 -7.33 -7.06 2.80
N LEU A 69 -8.40 -7.61 2.23
CA LEU A 69 -9.76 -7.08 2.42
C LEU A 69 -10.21 -7.15 3.87
N SER A 70 -9.71 -8.12 4.63
CA SER A 70 -9.98 -8.24 6.06
C SER A 70 -9.23 -7.21 6.90
N ASP A 71 -7.98 -6.93 6.53
CA ASP A 71 -7.07 -6.12 7.36
C ASP A 71 -7.07 -4.64 7.02
N LEU A 72 -7.29 -4.28 5.75
CA LEU A 72 -7.10 -2.92 5.26
C LEU A 72 -8.39 -2.33 4.70
N GLN A 73 -8.48 -1.00 4.78
CA GLN A 73 -9.52 -0.24 4.11
C GLN A 73 -9.09 0.09 2.68
N ILE A 74 -10.05 0.13 1.78
CA ILE A 74 -9.80 0.32 0.35
C ILE A 74 -10.02 1.77 -0.02
N CYS A 75 -8.99 2.39 -0.64
CA CYS A 75 -9.15 3.69 -1.27
C CYS A 75 -9.68 3.47 -2.68
N THR A 76 -10.86 3.99 -2.96
CA THR A 76 -11.49 3.88 -4.26
C THR A 76 -10.66 4.60 -5.33
N VAL A 77 -10.49 3.97 -6.47
CA VAL A 77 -9.86 4.58 -7.65
C VAL A 77 -10.94 4.79 -8.69
N ASP A 78 -11.43 6.02 -8.77
CA ASP A 78 -12.45 6.42 -9.73
C ASP A 78 -11.86 7.38 -10.79
N ARG A 79 -12.74 7.93 -11.64
CA ARG A 79 -12.31 8.87 -12.67
C ARG A 79 -11.57 10.08 -12.09
N GLY A 80 -12.08 10.66 -11.01
CA GLY A 80 -11.47 11.83 -10.38
C GLY A 80 -10.07 11.56 -9.86
N ILE A 81 -9.86 10.39 -9.25
CA ILE A 81 -8.53 9.98 -8.78
C ILE A 81 -7.56 9.83 -9.96
N LEU A 82 -7.99 9.21 -11.06
CA LEU A 82 -7.15 9.02 -12.23
C LEU A 82 -6.81 10.35 -12.90
N GLU A 83 -7.78 11.27 -13.02
CA GLU A 83 -7.53 12.61 -13.56
C GLU A 83 -6.53 13.38 -12.69
N GLN A 84 -6.68 13.32 -11.38
CA GLN A 84 -5.73 13.94 -10.45
C GLN A 84 -4.33 13.35 -10.62
N ALA A 85 -4.23 12.02 -10.71
CA ALA A 85 -2.95 11.35 -10.90
C ALA A 85 -2.22 11.81 -12.18
N VAL A 86 -2.96 11.96 -13.27
CA VAL A 86 -2.39 12.47 -14.54
C VAL A 86 -1.82 13.88 -14.37
N SER A 87 -2.45 14.72 -13.55
CA SER A 87 -2.01 16.10 -13.32
C SER A 87 -0.77 16.19 -12.43
N LEU A 88 -0.45 15.12 -11.68
CA LEU A 88 0.73 15.10 -10.82
C LEU A 88 1.98 14.83 -11.65
N ASN A 89 3.09 15.46 -11.27
CA ASN A 89 4.35 15.30 -11.98
C ASN A 89 5.17 14.14 -11.42
N PHE A 90 4.58 12.93 -11.46
CA PHE A 90 5.24 11.70 -11.02
C PHE A 90 5.83 10.96 -12.21
N ARG A 91 6.97 10.32 -11.97
CA ARG A 91 7.61 9.47 -12.97
C ARG A 91 6.82 8.17 -13.18
N ASP A 92 6.34 7.58 -12.10
CA ASP A 92 5.58 6.33 -12.10
C ASP A 92 4.09 6.65 -11.90
N PHE A 93 3.25 6.20 -12.83
CA PHE A 93 1.82 6.49 -12.77
C PHE A 93 1.12 5.77 -11.63
N GLU A 94 1.54 4.57 -11.28
CA GLU A 94 0.98 3.85 -10.13
C GLU A 94 1.23 4.63 -8.84
N ASP A 95 2.43 5.17 -8.66
CA ASP A 95 2.75 6.01 -7.50
C ASP A 95 1.91 7.29 -7.49
N ALA A 96 1.66 7.87 -8.66
CA ALA A 96 0.77 9.04 -8.77
C ALA A 96 -0.66 8.69 -8.34
N VAL A 97 -1.18 7.54 -8.74
CA VAL A 97 -2.51 7.07 -8.32
C VAL A 97 -2.54 6.83 -6.82
N GLN A 98 -1.53 6.20 -6.26
CA GLN A 98 -1.44 5.99 -4.82
C GLN A 98 -1.41 7.32 -4.05
N TYR A 99 -0.66 8.31 -4.54
CA TYR A 99 -0.62 9.61 -3.91
C TYR A 99 -1.96 10.32 -3.97
N ALA A 100 -2.65 10.27 -5.11
CA ALA A 100 -4.00 10.82 -5.24
C ALA A 100 -4.98 10.14 -4.27
N CYS A 101 -4.88 8.83 -4.10
CA CYS A 101 -5.64 8.09 -3.10
C CYS A 101 -5.32 8.55 -1.67
N ALA A 102 -4.05 8.75 -1.38
CA ALA A 102 -3.61 9.21 -0.06
C ALA A 102 -4.21 10.57 0.30
N ILE A 103 -4.26 11.49 -0.66
CA ILE A 103 -4.91 12.79 -0.47
C ILE A 103 -6.41 12.61 -0.21
N ALA A 104 -7.09 11.82 -1.03
CA ALA A 104 -8.54 11.62 -0.94
C ALA A 104 -8.95 10.95 0.37
N CYS A 105 -8.15 9.99 0.85
CA CYS A 105 -8.41 9.28 2.10
C CYS A 105 -7.88 10.00 3.33
N THR A 106 -7.25 11.17 3.15
CA THR A 106 -6.72 12.00 4.25
C THR A 106 -5.82 11.20 5.20
N VAL A 107 -4.87 10.46 4.64
CA VAL A 107 -3.92 9.69 5.45
C VAL A 107 -2.85 10.59 6.06
N ASP A 108 -2.28 10.15 7.17
CA ASP A 108 -1.21 10.87 7.86
C ASP A 108 0.17 10.60 7.25
N ALA A 109 0.32 9.44 6.60
CA ALA A 109 1.59 9.05 5.98
C ALA A 109 1.36 7.99 4.89
N ILE A 110 2.33 7.93 3.96
CA ILE A 110 2.45 6.82 3.01
C ILE A 110 3.59 5.94 3.51
N VAL A 111 3.35 4.63 3.58
CA VAL A 111 4.36 3.66 4.04
C VAL A 111 4.88 2.87 2.84
N THR A 112 6.18 3.01 2.58
CA THR A 112 6.84 2.38 1.43
C THR A 112 8.31 2.08 1.75
N ARG A 113 8.88 1.12 1.04
CA ARG A 113 10.33 0.91 1.06
C ARG A 113 11.05 1.84 0.07
N ASP A 114 10.36 2.31 -0.95
CA ASP A 114 10.91 3.18 -1.99
C ASP A 114 10.46 4.63 -1.78
N VAL A 115 11.10 5.29 -0.83
CA VAL A 115 10.80 6.68 -0.50
C VAL A 115 11.06 7.61 -1.70
N SER A 116 12.00 7.27 -2.57
CA SER A 116 12.37 8.10 -3.73
C SER A 116 11.24 8.24 -4.75
N GLY A 117 10.31 7.30 -4.81
CA GLY A 117 9.14 7.38 -5.70
C GLY A 117 8.18 8.52 -5.35
N PHE A 118 8.27 9.05 -4.13
CA PHE A 118 7.37 10.07 -3.61
C PHE A 118 8.11 11.37 -3.24
N ILE A 119 9.23 11.67 -3.89
CA ILE A 119 9.99 12.89 -3.62
C ILE A 119 9.16 14.13 -3.98
N GLY A 120 9.20 15.14 -3.10
CA GLY A 120 8.55 16.43 -3.34
C GLY A 120 7.07 16.47 -3.00
N VAL A 121 6.55 15.44 -2.33
CA VAL A 121 5.14 15.40 -1.90
C VAL A 121 4.97 16.00 -0.50
N GLU A 122 3.76 16.47 -0.20
CA GLU A 122 3.45 17.09 1.10
C GLU A 122 3.13 16.06 2.19
N ILE A 123 2.51 14.93 1.82
CA ILE A 123 2.19 13.87 2.78
C ILE A 123 3.51 13.20 3.20
N PRO A 124 3.74 13.01 4.52
CA PRO A 124 4.94 12.31 4.99
C PRO A 124 5.06 10.92 4.40
N VAL A 125 6.25 10.56 3.97
CA VAL A 125 6.57 9.25 3.39
C VAL A 125 7.54 8.56 4.34
N LYS A 126 7.15 7.38 4.82
CA LYS A 126 7.85 6.65 5.86
C LYS A 126 8.15 5.22 5.42
N SER A 127 9.27 4.67 5.89
CA SER A 127 9.50 3.23 5.80
C SER A 127 8.71 2.53 6.90
N PRO A 128 8.45 1.22 6.77
CA PRO A 128 7.77 0.46 7.84
C PRO A 128 8.48 0.59 9.18
N ARG A 129 9.82 0.58 9.18
CA ARG A 129 10.60 0.70 10.41
C ARG A 129 10.35 2.01 11.15
N GLU A 130 10.13 3.10 10.44
CA GLU A 130 9.87 4.40 11.04
C GLU A 130 8.49 4.51 11.69
N ILE A 131 7.56 3.63 11.31
CA ILE A 131 6.19 3.62 11.84
C ILE A 131 6.05 2.70 13.05
N VAL A 132 6.78 1.60 13.07
CA VAL A 132 6.63 0.56 14.11
C VAL A 132 7.60 0.72 15.29
#